data_3d38f74fa91f5b7972d26a75f7c41219
#
_entry.id   3d38f74fa91f5b7972d26a75f7c41219
#
_cell.length_a   1.000
_cell.length_b   1.000
_cell.length_c   1.000
_cell.angle_alpha   90.00
_cell.angle_beta   90.00
_cell.angle_gamma   90.00
#
_symmetry.space_group_name_H-M   'P 1'
#
loop_
_entity.id
_entity.type
_entity.pdbx_description
1 polymer ?
#
loop_
_entity_poly.entity_id
_entity_poly.type
_entity_poly.pdbx_seq_one_letter_code
_entity_poly.pdbx_strand_id
1 'polypeptide(L)'
;GHYFLYALYYDLVAETADEKAQVREHVKKLTDHLIDHDFQLVDHDGKPTRWARFNPYELNHDKNWFVERGLNSLSMLSYLAVTYHLTGDQRYRDLSNMLIEDHSYAQNLIDMKFNRGVGTGNQSDDEMAFMAYYNLINYETDPELKSIYAFSMYMNWMLEASELNPFFNFAFRAATAGLDFEDAWGTYDLEPHAEWLEESVETLMRFPLDRLNWRHENSHRTDIVKLHYWNHTFDEEYSVTKGYRVNGKVIPVDERHFNHWNHGPWELNTGGNGQGLSTGTVFLLPYYMGLYHGFIEE
;
A
#
# COMPACT_ATOMS: atom_id res chain seq x y z
N GLY A 1 4.51 -7.27 0.12
CA GLY A 1 5.34 -7.31 1.35
C GLY A 1 6.76 -7.79 1.11
N HIS A 2 6.98 -8.97 0.46
CA HIS A 2 8.32 -9.58 0.36
C HIS A 2 9.34 -8.67 -0.35
N TYR A 3 9.03 -8.13 -1.52
CA TYR A 3 9.96 -7.25 -2.25
C TYR A 3 10.30 -5.97 -1.46
N PHE A 4 9.34 -5.43 -0.71
CA PHE A 4 9.58 -4.31 0.20
C PHE A 4 10.65 -4.65 1.23
N LEU A 5 10.52 -5.79 1.90
CA LEU A 5 11.47 -6.22 2.92
C LEU A 5 12.83 -6.64 2.34
N TYR A 6 12.86 -7.30 1.19
CA TYR A 6 14.14 -7.71 0.59
C TYR A 6 15.00 -6.52 0.20
N ALA A 7 14.38 -5.46 -0.36
CA ALA A 7 15.10 -4.24 -0.69
C ALA A 7 15.68 -3.57 0.55
N LEU A 8 14.87 -3.37 1.58
CA LEU A 8 15.31 -2.78 2.85
C LEU A 8 16.38 -3.64 3.56
N TYR A 9 16.20 -4.95 3.58
CA TYR A 9 17.20 -5.85 4.17
C TYR A 9 18.53 -5.75 3.43
N TYR A 10 18.51 -5.74 2.11
CA TYR A 10 19.71 -5.63 1.28
C TYR A 10 20.46 -4.31 1.52
N ASP A 11 19.73 -3.21 1.60
CA ASP A 11 20.33 -1.88 1.72
C ASP A 11 20.76 -1.55 3.16
N LEU A 12 19.98 -1.96 4.16
CA LEU A 12 20.13 -1.50 5.55
C LEU A 12 20.69 -2.54 6.52
N VAL A 13 20.57 -3.84 6.21
CA VAL A 13 20.89 -4.92 7.17
C VAL A 13 21.99 -5.83 6.66
N ALA A 14 21.98 -6.21 5.39
CA ALA A 14 23.00 -7.10 4.84
C ALA A 14 24.38 -6.43 4.81
N GLU A 15 25.31 -6.93 5.64
CA GLU A 15 26.64 -6.37 5.79
C GLU A 15 27.66 -7.06 4.88
N THR A 16 27.51 -8.35 4.66
CA THR A 16 28.49 -9.16 3.90
C THR A 16 28.11 -9.32 2.43
N ALA A 17 29.11 -9.54 1.58
CA ALA A 17 28.89 -9.85 0.17
C ALA A 17 28.03 -11.12 -0.03
N ASP A 18 28.20 -12.10 0.86
CA ASP A 18 27.45 -13.36 0.81
C ASP A 18 25.97 -13.16 1.15
N GLU A 19 25.65 -12.37 2.18
CA GLU A 19 24.26 -12.01 2.51
C GLU A 19 23.61 -11.27 1.36
N LYS A 20 24.27 -10.26 0.81
CA LYS A 20 23.78 -9.53 -0.34
C LYS A 20 23.59 -10.43 -1.58
N ALA A 21 24.50 -11.39 -1.79
CA ALA A 21 24.37 -12.36 -2.88
C ALA A 21 23.16 -13.29 -2.69
N GLN A 22 22.89 -13.74 -1.46
CA GLN A 22 21.73 -14.58 -1.15
C GLN A 22 20.40 -13.84 -1.43
N VAL A 23 20.30 -12.58 -1.00
CA VAL A 23 19.09 -11.78 -1.27
C VAL A 23 18.89 -11.57 -2.77
N ARG A 24 19.95 -11.18 -3.49
CA ARG A 24 19.89 -11.01 -4.96
C ARG A 24 19.42 -12.27 -5.67
N GLU A 25 20.02 -13.41 -5.33
CA GLU A 25 19.68 -14.69 -5.94
C GLU A 25 18.22 -15.08 -5.67
N HIS A 26 17.74 -14.81 -4.45
CA HIS A 26 16.37 -15.10 -4.07
C HIS A 26 15.37 -14.22 -4.83
N VAL A 27 15.59 -12.91 -4.84
CA VAL A 27 14.72 -11.95 -5.55
C VAL A 27 14.74 -12.23 -7.05
N LYS A 28 15.92 -12.49 -7.62
CA LYS A 28 16.07 -12.87 -9.02
C LYS A 28 15.22 -14.09 -9.38
N LYS A 29 15.27 -15.17 -8.59
CA LYS A 29 14.47 -16.37 -8.83
C LYS A 29 12.97 -16.09 -8.83
N LEU A 30 12.49 -15.26 -7.90
CA LEU A 30 11.07 -14.89 -7.83
C LEU A 30 10.65 -14.08 -9.06
N THR A 31 11.47 -13.11 -9.45
CA THR A 31 11.15 -12.24 -10.59
C THR A 31 11.26 -12.98 -11.91
N ASP A 32 12.30 -13.80 -12.10
CA ASP A 32 12.44 -14.64 -13.28
C ASP A 32 11.26 -15.62 -13.42
N HIS A 33 10.79 -16.20 -12.31
CA HIS A 33 9.59 -17.04 -12.34
C HIS A 33 8.37 -16.29 -12.88
N LEU A 34 8.13 -15.05 -12.46
CA LEU A 34 7.02 -14.24 -12.98
C LEU A 34 7.20 -13.95 -14.48
N ILE A 35 8.41 -13.61 -14.91
CA ILE A 35 8.72 -13.31 -16.31
C ILE A 35 8.56 -14.55 -17.19
N ASP A 36 9.10 -15.68 -16.76
CA ASP A 36 9.06 -16.95 -17.51
C ASP A 36 7.65 -17.53 -17.62
N HIS A 37 6.72 -17.06 -16.79
CA HIS A 37 5.29 -17.45 -16.82
C HIS A 37 4.38 -16.27 -17.25
N ASP A 38 4.87 -15.43 -18.15
CA ASP A 38 4.08 -14.36 -18.76
C ASP A 38 3.48 -13.38 -17.70
N PHE A 39 4.32 -12.99 -16.75
CA PHE A 39 3.99 -12.11 -15.62
C PHE A 39 2.85 -12.65 -14.74
N GLN A 40 2.85 -13.95 -14.49
CA GLN A 40 1.92 -14.61 -13.58
C GLN A 40 2.68 -15.45 -12.55
N LEU A 41 2.20 -15.47 -11.32
CA LEU A 41 2.67 -16.43 -10.34
C LEU A 41 1.97 -17.77 -10.59
N VAL A 42 2.73 -18.75 -11.01
CA VAL A 42 2.25 -20.11 -11.28
C VAL A 42 2.58 -21.01 -10.10
N ASP A 43 1.58 -21.72 -9.61
CA ASP A 43 1.72 -22.66 -8.51
C ASP A 43 2.31 -24.01 -8.97
N HIS A 44 2.65 -24.88 -8.02
CA HIS A 44 3.26 -26.18 -8.26
C HIS A 44 2.42 -27.13 -9.15
N ASP A 45 1.11 -26.87 -9.30
CA ASP A 45 0.21 -27.62 -10.19
C ASP A 45 0.23 -27.07 -11.64
N GLY A 46 1.09 -26.11 -11.94
CA GLY A 46 1.22 -25.48 -13.25
C GLY A 46 0.14 -24.47 -13.59
N LYS A 47 -0.69 -24.07 -12.62
CA LYS A 47 -1.76 -23.07 -12.82
C LYS A 47 -1.41 -21.74 -12.20
N PRO A 48 -1.81 -20.63 -12.85
CA PRO A 48 -1.68 -19.32 -12.27
C PRO A 48 -2.49 -19.21 -10.96
N THR A 49 -1.87 -18.58 -9.95
CA THR A 49 -2.57 -18.25 -8.71
C THR A 49 -3.69 -17.24 -8.94
N ARG A 50 -4.61 -17.12 -7.98
CA ARG A 50 -5.80 -16.27 -8.17
C ARG A 50 -5.44 -14.78 -8.28
N TRP A 51 -4.52 -14.27 -7.48
CA TRP A 51 -4.35 -12.82 -7.32
C TRP A 51 -3.09 -12.25 -7.96
N ALA A 52 -2.02 -13.02 -8.06
CA ALA A 52 -0.76 -12.56 -8.65
C ALA A 52 -0.79 -12.66 -10.18
N ARG A 53 -1.62 -11.84 -10.77
CA ARG A 53 -1.89 -11.72 -12.21
C ARG A 53 -1.37 -10.37 -12.69
N PHE A 54 -0.17 -10.36 -13.24
CA PHE A 54 0.48 -9.14 -13.71
C PHE A 54 0.62 -9.12 -15.24
N ASN A 55 -0.09 -10.01 -15.94
CA ASN A 55 -0.04 -10.15 -17.39
C ASN A 55 -0.68 -8.94 -18.09
N PRO A 56 -0.02 -8.30 -19.07
CA PRO A 56 -0.53 -7.12 -19.75
C PRO A 56 -1.87 -7.30 -20.44
N TYR A 57 -2.09 -8.45 -21.07
CA TYR A 57 -3.36 -8.71 -21.73
C TYR A 57 -4.52 -8.82 -20.74
N GLU A 58 -4.32 -9.57 -19.65
CA GLU A 58 -5.34 -9.70 -18.60
C GLU A 58 -5.66 -8.34 -17.98
N LEU A 59 -4.65 -7.57 -17.58
CA LEU A 59 -4.87 -6.28 -16.91
C LEU A 59 -5.54 -5.24 -17.81
N ASN A 60 -5.22 -5.21 -19.09
CA ASN A 60 -5.71 -4.18 -20.00
C ASN A 60 -6.97 -4.58 -20.78
N HIS A 61 -7.28 -5.88 -20.91
CA HIS A 61 -8.36 -6.33 -21.80
C HIS A 61 -9.37 -7.27 -21.13
N ASP A 62 -9.04 -7.92 -20.01
CA ASP A 62 -10.00 -8.77 -19.30
C ASP A 62 -10.76 -7.96 -18.24
N LYS A 63 -12.08 -7.82 -18.45
CA LYS A 63 -12.97 -7.11 -17.53
C LYS A 63 -12.95 -7.64 -16.09
N ASN A 64 -12.54 -8.89 -15.87
CA ASN A 64 -12.45 -9.45 -14.54
C ASN A 64 -11.27 -8.89 -13.73
N TRP A 65 -10.26 -8.32 -14.42
CA TRP A 65 -9.06 -7.77 -13.81
C TRP A 65 -9.02 -6.24 -13.85
N PHE A 66 -10.07 -5.61 -14.38
CA PHE A 66 -10.12 -4.15 -14.51
C PHE A 66 -9.93 -3.41 -13.18
N VAL A 67 -10.52 -3.91 -12.09
CA VAL A 67 -10.41 -3.28 -10.76
C VAL A 67 -9.04 -3.52 -10.10
N GLU A 68 -8.32 -4.56 -10.52
CA GLU A 68 -6.99 -4.91 -10.01
C GLU A 68 -5.85 -4.30 -10.84
N ARG A 69 -6.20 -3.71 -11.97
CA ARG A 69 -5.25 -3.22 -12.97
C ARG A 69 -4.20 -2.28 -12.37
N GLY A 70 -4.62 -1.32 -11.57
CA GLY A 70 -3.74 -0.32 -10.97
C GLY A 70 -2.74 -0.94 -10.00
N LEU A 71 -3.23 -1.68 -9.00
CA LEU A 71 -2.39 -2.33 -8.00
C LEU A 71 -1.43 -3.36 -8.60
N ASN A 72 -1.91 -4.14 -9.57
CA ASN A 72 -1.08 -5.18 -10.18
C ASN A 72 -0.01 -4.58 -11.11
N SER A 73 -0.32 -3.51 -11.86
CA SER A 73 0.69 -2.78 -12.63
C SER A 73 1.75 -2.14 -11.73
N LEU A 74 1.33 -1.48 -10.65
CA LEU A 74 2.21 -0.93 -9.62
C LEU A 74 3.12 -2.00 -9.01
N SER A 75 2.55 -3.15 -8.64
CA SER A 75 3.29 -4.24 -8.03
C SER A 75 4.37 -4.77 -8.97
N MET A 76 4.04 -5.01 -10.25
CA MET A 76 5.01 -5.55 -11.21
C MET A 76 6.15 -4.56 -11.50
N LEU A 77 5.84 -3.28 -11.69
CA LEU A 77 6.87 -2.25 -11.86
C LEU A 77 7.78 -2.16 -10.63
N SER A 78 7.20 -2.21 -9.43
CA SER A 78 7.97 -2.23 -8.18
C SER A 78 8.89 -3.45 -8.07
N TYR A 79 8.42 -4.64 -8.46
CA TYR A 79 9.24 -5.87 -8.45
C TYR A 79 10.41 -5.79 -9.42
N LEU A 80 10.18 -5.27 -10.62
CA LEU A 80 11.24 -5.06 -11.61
C LEU A 80 12.25 -4.01 -11.15
N ALA A 81 11.79 -2.89 -10.58
CA ALA A 81 12.66 -1.83 -10.06
C ALA A 81 13.55 -2.34 -8.92
N VAL A 82 12.99 -3.08 -7.95
CA VAL A 82 13.75 -3.72 -6.86
C VAL A 82 14.76 -4.70 -7.42
N THR A 83 14.35 -5.56 -8.37
CA THR A 83 15.26 -6.58 -8.91
C THR A 83 16.40 -5.94 -9.70
N TYR A 84 16.11 -4.88 -10.47
CA TYR A 84 17.14 -4.09 -11.14
C TYR A 84 18.10 -3.46 -10.14
N HIS A 85 17.59 -2.81 -9.09
CA HIS A 85 18.40 -2.21 -8.03
C HIS A 85 19.37 -3.22 -7.38
N LEU A 86 18.88 -4.40 -7.05
CA LEU A 86 19.68 -5.42 -6.36
C LEU A 86 20.70 -6.10 -7.28
N THR A 87 20.39 -6.26 -8.57
CA THR A 87 21.18 -7.07 -9.49
C THR A 87 22.04 -6.23 -10.47
N GLY A 88 21.60 -5.04 -10.82
CA GLY A 88 22.16 -4.24 -11.92
C GLY A 88 21.91 -4.84 -13.31
N ASP A 89 21.09 -5.88 -13.44
CA ASP A 89 20.82 -6.53 -14.71
C ASP A 89 19.79 -5.72 -15.52
N GLN A 90 20.26 -5.17 -16.65
CA GLN A 90 19.49 -4.29 -17.53
C GLN A 90 18.21 -4.92 -18.06
N ARG A 91 18.14 -6.24 -18.16
CA ARG A 91 16.94 -6.97 -18.61
C ARG A 91 15.68 -6.56 -17.82
N TYR A 92 15.80 -6.33 -16.52
CA TYR A 92 14.64 -5.94 -15.69
C TYR A 92 14.18 -4.50 -15.96
N ARG A 93 15.12 -3.62 -16.25
CA ARG A 93 14.79 -2.24 -16.68
C ARG A 93 14.13 -2.23 -18.05
N ASP A 94 14.66 -3.00 -19.00
CA ASP A 94 14.11 -3.10 -20.36
C ASP A 94 12.68 -3.68 -20.32
N LEU A 95 12.41 -4.68 -19.48
CA LEU A 95 11.07 -5.20 -19.25
C LEU A 95 10.12 -4.18 -18.61
N SER A 96 10.61 -3.41 -17.65
CA SER A 96 9.83 -2.31 -17.06
C SER A 96 9.44 -1.29 -18.12
N ASN A 97 10.39 -0.85 -18.96
CA ASN A 97 10.13 0.08 -20.05
C ASN A 97 9.10 -0.47 -21.05
N MET A 98 9.23 -1.72 -21.45
CA MET A 98 8.26 -2.40 -22.31
C MET A 98 6.85 -2.41 -21.70
N LEU A 99 6.71 -2.70 -20.40
CA LEU A 99 5.41 -2.67 -19.74
C LEU A 99 4.82 -1.25 -19.67
N ILE A 100 5.67 -0.22 -19.54
CA ILE A 100 5.25 1.18 -19.52
C ILE A 100 4.86 1.64 -20.94
N GLU A 101 5.73 1.45 -21.93
CA GLU A 101 5.58 2.01 -23.27
C GLU A 101 4.53 1.26 -24.10
N ASP A 102 4.57 -0.10 -24.09
CA ASP A 102 3.70 -0.91 -24.91
C ASP A 102 2.38 -1.28 -24.22
N HIS A 103 2.34 -1.25 -22.88
CA HIS A 103 1.22 -1.74 -22.08
C HIS A 103 0.65 -0.77 -21.06
N SER A 104 1.11 0.48 -21.05
CA SER A 104 0.54 1.57 -20.27
C SER A 104 0.53 1.36 -18.75
N TYR A 105 1.50 0.62 -18.19
CA TYR A 105 1.52 0.32 -16.76
C TYR A 105 1.66 1.57 -15.89
N ALA A 106 2.40 2.60 -16.33
CA ALA A 106 2.46 3.87 -15.63
C ALA A 106 1.11 4.60 -15.58
N GLN A 107 0.30 4.52 -16.67
CA GLN A 107 -1.06 5.04 -16.66
C GLN A 107 -2.01 4.21 -15.78
N ASN A 108 -1.89 2.90 -15.83
CA ASN A 108 -2.74 2.01 -15.03
C ASN A 108 -2.65 2.33 -13.54
N LEU A 109 -1.45 2.63 -13.03
CA LEU A 109 -1.26 2.89 -11.61
C LEU A 109 -1.72 4.29 -11.16
N ILE A 110 -1.93 5.26 -12.07
CA ILE A 110 -2.52 6.55 -11.70
C ILE A 110 -3.91 6.35 -11.08
N ASP A 111 -4.70 5.44 -11.67
CA ASP A 111 -5.98 5.00 -11.13
C ASP A 111 -5.79 3.72 -10.29
N MET A 112 -4.85 3.72 -9.36
CA MET A 112 -4.46 2.56 -8.58
C MET A 112 -5.65 1.92 -7.87
N LYS A 113 -6.52 2.73 -7.30
CA LYS A 113 -7.73 2.28 -6.64
C LYS A 113 -8.95 2.70 -7.44
N PHE A 114 -9.77 1.74 -7.85
CA PHE A 114 -11.06 2.07 -8.45
C PHE A 114 -11.94 2.74 -7.40
N ASN A 115 -11.99 4.07 -7.45
CA ASN A 115 -12.55 4.88 -6.39
C ASN A 115 -14.06 4.70 -6.27
N ARG A 116 -14.49 4.08 -5.19
CA ARG A 116 -15.91 3.98 -4.77
C ARG A 116 -16.20 4.86 -3.56
N GLY A 117 -15.27 5.73 -3.20
CA GLY A 117 -15.33 6.59 -2.03
C GLY A 117 -14.47 6.10 -0.86
N VAL A 118 -14.36 6.95 0.13
CA VAL A 118 -13.59 6.71 1.36
C VAL A 118 -14.07 5.44 2.07
N GLY A 119 -13.16 4.64 2.58
CA GLY A 119 -13.47 3.41 3.32
C GLY A 119 -13.92 2.24 2.46
N THR A 120 -13.79 2.34 1.13
CA THR A 120 -14.07 1.24 0.20
C THR A 120 -12.79 0.51 -0.18
N GLY A 121 -12.94 -0.71 -0.69
CA GLY A 121 -11.80 -1.54 -1.08
C GLY A 121 -11.36 -2.49 0.04
N ASN A 122 -10.20 -3.05 -0.14
CA ASN A 122 -9.60 -4.03 0.76
C ASN A 122 -8.34 -3.45 1.40
N GLN A 123 -8.29 -3.38 2.71
CA GLN A 123 -7.18 -2.81 3.47
C GLN A 123 -5.81 -3.44 3.14
N SER A 124 -5.79 -4.74 2.84
CA SER A 124 -4.54 -5.40 2.44
C SER A 124 -4.00 -4.90 1.09
N ASP A 125 -4.86 -4.44 0.21
CA ASP A 125 -4.46 -3.88 -1.09
C ASP A 125 -3.83 -2.50 -0.89
N ASP A 126 -4.37 -1.71 0.02
CA ASP A 126 -3.81 -0.41 0.38
C ASP A 126 -2.42 -0.56 1.03
N GLU A 127 -2.27 -1.49 1.98
CA GLU A 127 -0.97 -1.82 2.58
C GLU A 127 0.07 -2.26 1.52
N MET A 128 -0.36 -3.12 0.59
CA MET A 128 0.52 -3.57 -0.50
C MET A 128 0.89 -2.43 -1.45
N ALA A 129 -0.04 -1.54 -1.74
CA ALA A 129 0.19 -0.39 -2.60
C ALA A 129 1.24 0.56 -2.01
N PHE A 130 1.11 0.94 -0.74
CA PHE A 130 2.09 1.82 -0.09
C PHE A 130 3.49 1.20 -0.03
N MET A 131 3.60 -0.11 0.22
CA MET A 131 4.88 -0.84 0.15
C MET A 131 5.47 -0.84 -1.27
N ALA A 132 4.63 -1.00 -2.30
CA ALA A 132 5.07 -1.04 -3.69
C ALA A 132 5.48 0.35 -4.19
N TYR A 133 4.71 1.40 -3.86
CA TYR A 133 5.05 2.79 -4.17
C TYR A 133 6.38 3.21 -3.53
N TYR A 134 6.55 2.91 -2.25
CA TYR A 134 7.77 3.26 -1.53
C TYR A 134 9.01 2.73 -2.26
N ASN A 135 9.02 1.46 -2.65
CA ASN A 135 10.11 0.89 -3.41
C ASN A 135 10.23 1.48 -4.80
N LEU A 136 9.13 1.56 -5.54
CA LEU A 136 9.13 2.01 -6.93
C LEU A 136 9.69 3.43 -7.05
N ILE A 137 9.22 4.36 -6.21
CA ILE A 137 9.67 5.75 -6.22
C ILE A 137 11.13 5.87 -5.80
N ASN A 138 11.55 5.13 -4.75
CA ASN A 138 12.92 5.20 -4.26
C ASN A 138 13.96 4.64 -5.25
N TYR A 139 13.59 3.60 -6.00
CA TYR A 139 14.52 2.94 -6.95
C TYR A 139 14.35 3.40 -8.41
N GLU A 140 13.34 4.22 -8.71
CA GLU A 140 13.22 4.84 -10.03
C GLU A 140 14.29 5.91 -10.22
N THR A 141 14.96 5.87 -11.37
CA THR A 141 16.03 6.81 -11.75
C THR A 141 15.61 7.82 -12.79
N ASP A 142 14.53 7.55 -13.52
CA ASP A 142 13.94 8.49 -14.46
C ASP A 142 13.11 9.52 -13.69
N PRO A 143 13.45 10.82 -13.76
CA PRO A 143 12.74 11.83 -12.96
C PRO A 143 11.28 12.05 -13.39
N GLU A 144 10.95 11.84 -14.65
CA GLU A 144 9.59 11.98 -15.16
C GLU A 144 8.71 10.83 -14.64
N LEU A 145 9.17 9.59 -14.76
CA LEU A 145 8.47 8.43 -14.21
C LEU A 145 8.34 8.53 -12.69
N LYS A 146 9.40 8.98 -12.01
CA LYS A 146 9.38 9.17 -10.56
C LYS A 146 8.31 10.17 -10.12
N SER A 147 8.16 11.27 -10.85
CA SER A 147 7.13 12.28 -10.61
C SER A 147 5.72 11.71 -10.83
N ILE A 148 5.51 10.94 -11.90
CA ILE A 148 4.24 10.24 -12.18
C ILE A 148 3.88 9.28 -11.05
N TYR A 149 4.84 8.48 -10.58
CA TYR A 149 4.61 7.53 -9.50
C TYR A 149 4.32 8.23 -8.16
N ALA A 150 5.02 9.33 -7.89
CA ALA A 150 4.78 10.15 -6.70
C ALA A 150 3.39 10.78 -6.72
N PHE A 151 2.95 11.30 -7.88
CA PHE A 151 1.59 11.82 -8.04
C PHE A 151 0.53 10.73 -7.84
N SER A 152 0.73 9.56 -8.40
CA SER A 152 -0.17 8.42 -8.19
C SER A 152 -0.26 8.02 -6.71
N MET A 153 0.88 7.98 -6.01
CA MET A 153 0.91 7.73 -4.56
C MET A 153 0.18 8.83 -3.78
N TYR A 154 0.35 10.10 -4.17
CA TYR A 154 -0.35 11.22 -3.56
C TYR A 154 -1.88 11.09 -3.69
N MET A 155 -2.37 10.75 -4.88
CA MET A 155 -3.80 10.54 -5.12
C MET A 155 -4.35 9.40 -4.26
N ASN A 156 -3.61 8.31 -4.14
CA ASN A 156 -3.99 7.19 -3.27
C ASN A 156 -3.93 7.59 -1.79
N TRP A 157 -2.87 8.29 -1.37
CA TRP A 157 -2.73 8.78 0.00
C TRP A 157 -3.88 9.72 0.40
N MET A 158 -4.31 10.63 -0.47
CA MET A 158 -5.43 11.53 -0.21
C MET A 158 -6.74 10.78 0.11
N LEU A 159 -6.95 9.60 -0.48
CA LEU A 159 -8.12 8.76 -0.18
C LEU A 159 -8.01 8.11 1.21
N GLU A 160 -6.79 7.77 1.61
CA GLU A 160 -6.54 7.01 2.83
C GLU A 160 -6.07 7.89 4.02
N ALA A 161 -5.78 9.18 3.81
CA ALA A 161 -5.27 10.08 4.86
C ALA A 161 -6.18 10.12 6.11
N SER A 162 -7.50 10.02 5.92
CA SER A 162 -8.47 9.99 7.02
C SER A 162 -8.42 8.70 7.87
N GLU A 163 -7.68 7.69 7.45
CA GLU A 163 -7.45 6.46 8.21
C GLU A 163 -6.50 6.64 9.39
N LEU A 164 -5.77 7.75 9.41
CA LEU A 164 -4.77 8.04 10.44
C LEU A 164 -3.74 6.91 10.57
N ASN A 165 -3.37 6.31 9.43
CA ASN A 165 -2.41 5.20 9.40
C ASN A 165 -0.97 5.75 9.36
N PRO A 166 -0.17 5.58 10.42
CA PRO A 166 1.19 6.11 10.46
C PRO A 166 2.09 5.52 9.37
N PHE A 167 1.86 4.25 8.98
CA PHE A 167 2.62 3.63 7.90
C PHE A 167 2.37 4.32 6.56
N PHE A 168 1.12 4.62 6.23
CA PHE A 168 0.77 5.32 4.99
C PHE A 168 1.37 6.73 4.97
N ASN A 169 1.23 7.46 6.07
CA ASN A 169 1.76 8.81 6.19
C ASN A 169 3.29 8.84 6.07
N PHE A 170 4.00 7.97 6.78
CA PHE A 170 5.46 7.93 6.75
C PHE A 170 5.99 7.42 5.41
N ALA A 171 5.38 6.39 4.82
CA ALA A 171 5.77 5.89 3.51
C ALA A 171 5.56 6.95 2.42
N PHE A 172 4.41 7.64 2.45
CA PHE A 172 4.12 8.72 1.53
C PHE A 172 5.14 9.86 1.69
N ARG A 173 5.30 10.41 2.90
CA ARG A 173 6.23 11.52 3.12
C ARG A 173 7.66 11.16 2.76
N ALA A 174 8.11 9.95 3.10
CA ALA A 174 9.47 9.50 2.79
C ALA A 174 9.74 9.35 1.29
N ALA A 175 8.76 8.84 0.54
CA ALA A 175 8.92 8.58 -0.89
C ALA A 175 8.73 9.83 -1.75
N THR A 176 7.91 10.81 -1.31
CA THR A 176 7.52 11.97 -2.14
C THR A 176 8.19 13.28 -1.75
N ALA A 177 9.00 13.29 -0.68
CA ALA A 177 9.64 14.51 -0.19
C ALA A 177 10.42 15.25 -1.27
N GLY A 178 10.04 16.51 -1.52
CA GLY A 178 10.69 17.38 -2.51
C GLY A 178 10.40 17.01 -3.96
N LEU A 179 9.41 16.17 -4.21
CA LEU A 179 8.87 15.89 -5.53
C LEU A 179 7.62 16.73 -5.78
N ASP A 180 7.43 17.09 -7.02
CA ASP A 180 6.23 17.70 -7.56
C ASP A 180 5.77 16.94 -8.80
N PHE A 181 4.59 17.27 -9.27
CA PHE A 181 4.05 16.75 -10.53
C PHE A 181 3.52 17.91 -11.36
N GLU A 182 3.87 17.95 -12.64
CA GLU A 182 3.41 18.97 -13.58
C GLU A 182 2.66 18.33 -14.73
N ASP A 183 1.50 18.92 -15.07
CA ASP A 183 0.72 18.57 -16.25
C ASP A 183 0.24 19.82 -16.99
N ALA A 184 -0.65 19.63 -17.96
CA ALA A 184 -1.23 20.74 -18.75
C ALA A 184 -2.07 21.75 -17.91
N TRP A 185 -2.40 21.41 -16.67
CA TRP A 185 -3.22 22.20 -15.77
C TRP A 185 -2.42 22.95 -14.71
N GLY A 186 -1.16 22.57 -14.51
CA GLY A 186 -0.25 23.24 -13.57
C GLY A 186 0.67 22.28 -12.82
N THR A 187 1.32 22.84 -11.81
CA THR A 187 2.22 22.09 -10.91
C THR A 187 1.49 21.76 -9.62
N TYR A 188 1.57 20.52 -9.20
CA TYR A 188 0.97 19.98 -7.97
C TYR A 188 2.07 19.74 -6.95
N ASP A 189 1.95 20.42 -5.81
CA ASP A 189 2.76 20.15 -4.63
C ASP A 189 2.27 18.84 -3.98
N LEU A 190 3.17 17.87 -3.84
CA LEU A 190 2.87 16.56 -3.30
C LEU A 190 3.13 16.48 -1.78
N GLU A 191 2.94 17.60 -1.08
CA GLU A 191 3.08 17.66 0.37
C GLU A 191 1.82 17.13 1.10
N PRO A 192 1.98 16.43 2.22
CA PRO A 192 0.85 16.02 3.04
C PRO A 192 0.19 17.22 3.74
N HIS A 193 -1.05 17.06 4.22
CA HIS A 193 -1.71 18.08 5.04
C HIS A 193 -0.95 18.35 6.34
N ALA A 194 -1.11 19.53 6.93
CA ALA A 194 -0.26 20.03 8.02
C ALA A 194 -0.21 19.13 9.26
N GLU A 195 -1.31 18.44 9.57
CA GLU A 195 -1.46 17.63 10.77
C GLU A 195 -0.96 16.18 10.65
N TRP A 196 -0.49 15.76 9.46
CA TRP A 196 -0.13 14.37 9.17
C TRP A 196 0.82 13.74 10.20
N LEU A 197 1.80 14.50 10.67
CA LEU A 197 2.80 14.02 11.64
C LEU A 197 2.20 13.89 13.03
N GLU A 198 1.48 14.92 13.50
CA GLU A 198 0.80 14.91 14.80
C GLU A 198 -0.18 13.74 14.89
N GLU A 199 -0.98 13.51 13.84
CA GLU A 199 -1.93 12.41 13.76
C GLU A 199 -1.25 11.03 13.77
N SER A 200 -0.11 10.92 13.11
CA SER A 200 0.69 9.68 13.11
C SER A 200 1.27 9.38 14.50
N VAL A 201 1.81 10.39 15.16
CA VAL A 201 2.35 10.28 16.51
C VAL A 201 1.24 9.96 17.51
N GLU A 202 0.10 10.67 17.44
CA GLU A 202 -1.07 10.37 18.30
C GLU A 202 -1.52 8.91 18.13
N THR A 203 -1.61 8.43 16.90
CA THR A 203 -2.00 7.04 16.62
C THR A 203 -1.01 6.05 17.22
N LEU A 204 0.29 6.27 17.09
CA LEU A 204 1.32 5.43 17.71
C LEU A 204 1.23 5.45 19.23
N MET A 205 1.04 6.63 19.86
CA MET A 205 0.93 6.77 21.31
C MET A 205 -0.32 6.10 21.88
N ARG A 206 -1.41 6.05 21.12
CA ARG A 206 -2.68 5.42 21.51
C ARG A 206 -2.75 3.93 21.20
N PHE A 207 -1.71 3.35 20.61
CA PHE A 207 -1.75 1.96 20.16
C PHE A 207 -1.86 1.01 21.36
N PRO A 208 -2.83 0.04 21.35
CA PRO A 208 -3.04 -0.89 22.46
C PRO A 208 -1.87 -1.86 22.65
N LEU A 209 -1.15 -1.73 23.74
CA LEU A 209 0.05 -2.53 24.02
C LEU A 209 -0.25 -3.99 24.40
N ASP A 210 -1.48 -4.29 24.85
CA ASP A 210 -1.91 -5.67 25.13
C ASP A 210 -2.11 -6.50 23.86
N ARG A 211 -2.38 -5.85 22.73
CA ARG A 211 -2.55 -6.46 21.39
C ARG A 211 -3.63 -7.56 21.33
N LEU A 212 -4.56 -7.55 22.25
CA LEU A 212 -5.65 -8.52 22.29
C LEU A 212 -6.81 -8.09 21.40
N ASN A 213 -7.47 -9.06 20.75
CA ASN A 213 -8.56 -8.80 19.82
C ASN A 213 -9.90 -8.55 20.53
N TRP A 214 -9.95 -7.56 21.39
CA TRP A 214 -11.20 -7.19 22.08
C TRP A 214 -12.29 -6.77 21.11
N ARG A 215 -13.53 -7.07 21.49
CA ARG A 215 -14.71 -6.62 20.75
C ARG A 215 -14.96 -5.14 20.99
N HIS A 216 -15.14 -4.40 19.90
CA HIS A 216 -15.55 -3.00 19.89
C HIS A 216 -16.88 -2.88 19.17
N GLU A 217 -17.80 -2.08 19.71
CA GLU A 217 -19.12 -1.83 19.14
C GLU A 217 -19.36 -0.31 19.12
N ASN A 218 -19.14 0.29 17.97
CA ASN A 218 -19.13 1.73 17.77
C ASN A 218 -20.33 2.25 16.95
N SER A 219 -21.14 1.36 16.37
CA SER A 219 -22.26 1.74 15.51
C SER A 219 -23.38 2.52 16.23
N HIS A 220 -23.42 2.47 17.57
CA HIS A 220 -24.37 3.20 18.39
C HIS A 220 -23.90 4.61 18.83
N ARG A 221 -22.68 4.97 18.53
CA ARG A 221 -22.10 6.28 18.92
C ARG A 221 -22.82 7.41 18.19
N THR A 222 -22.96 8.54 18.88
CA THR A 222 -23.62 9.74 18.36
C THR A 222 -22.67 10.67 17.58
N ASP A 223 -21.36 10.44 17.68
CA ASP A 223 -20.32 11.17 16.97
C ASP A 223 -19.85 10.49 15.68
N ILE A 224 -20.63 9.47 15.22
CA ILE A 224 -20.31 8.69 14.01
C ILE A 224 -21.26 9.06 12.86
N VAL A 225 -20.65 9.28 11.70
CA VAL A 225 -21.33 9.33 10.40
C VAL A 225 -21.20 7.97 9.74
N LYS A 226 -22.32 7.33 9.45
CA LYS A 226 -22.34 6.02 8.81
C LYS A 226 -22.08 6.12 7.32
N LEU A 227 -21.22 5.23 6.79
CA LEU A 227 -20.93 5.12 5.38
C LEU A 227 -21.94 4.22 4.70
N HIS A 228 -22.57 4.76 3.65
CA HIS A 228 -23.46 4.01 2.78
C HIS A 228 -22.75 3.78 1.44
N TYR A 229 -22.57 2.52 1.06
CA TYR A 229 -22.02 2.20 -0.26
C TYR A 229 -23.04 2.50 -1.35
N TRP A 230 -22.63 3.20 -2.37
CA TRP A 230 -23.47 3.57 -3.51
C TRP A 230 -23.99 2.37 -4.32
N ASN A 231 -23.35 1.21 -4.20
CA ASN A 231 -23.75 -0.03 -4.87
C ASN A 231 -24.69 -0.92 -4.03
N HIS A 232 -24.98 -0.55 -2.80
CA HIS A 232 -26.03 -1.16 -2.02
C HIS A 232 -27.25 -0.25 -2.11
N THR A 233 -28.37 -0.79 -2.59
CA THR A 233 -29.67 -0.17 -2.39
C THR A 233 -29.78 0.16 -0.92
N PHE A 234 -30.37 1.30 -0.61
CA PHE A 234 -30.58 1.82 0.75
C PHE A 234 -31.52 0.90 1.56
N ASP A 235 -31.19 -0.40 1.62
CA ASP A 235 -31.96 -1.39 2.35
C ASP A 235 -31.50 -1.34 3.80
N GLU A 236 -32.38 -0.95 4.71
CA GLU A 236 -32.10 -0.83 6.14
C GLU A 236 -31.62 -2.16 6.77
N GLU A 237 -31.84 -3.27 6.10
CA GLU A 237 -31.43 -4.61 6.51
C GLU A 237 -29.90 -4.84 6.35
N TYR A 238 -29.23 -4.10 5.46
CA TYR A 238 -27.79 -4.04 5.42
C TYR A 238 -27.30 -3.04 6.47
N SER A 239 -27.14 -3.55 7.69
CA SER A 239 -26.57 -2.76 8.77
C SER A 239 -25.29 -2.09 8.29
N VAL A 240 -25.29 -0.77 8.33
CA VAL A 240 -24.10 0.02 7.98
C VAL A 240 -23.01 -0.37 8.96
N THR A 241 -22.05 -1.12 8.47
CA THR A 241 -20.95 -1.66 9.27
C THR A 241 -19.76 -0.72 9.33
N LYS A 242 -19.70 0.27 8.44
CA LYS A 242 -18.60 1.24 8.34
C LYS A 242 -19.05 2.66 8.62
N GLY A 243 -18.11 3.47 9.10
CA GLY A 243 -18.36 4.87 9.40
C GLY A 243 -17.09 5.58 9.86
N TYR A 244 -17.23 6.88 10.11
CA TYR A 244 -16.18 7.76 10.57
C TYR A 244 -16.73 8.78 11.55
N ARG A 245 -15.85 9.45 12.30
CA ARG A 245 -16.25 10.52 13.20
C ARG A 245 -16.75 11.75 12.42
N VAL A 246 -17.59 12.56 13.04
CA VAL A 246 -18.12 13.81 12.47
C VAL A 246 -17.04 14.78 11.95
N ASN A 247 -15.78 14.61 12.35
CA ASN A 247 -14.64 15.36 11.83
C ASN A 247 -14.02 14.77 10.56
N GLY A 248 -14.62 13.74 9.97
CA GLY A 248 -14.16 13.09 8.75
C GLY A 248 -13.09 12.01 8.92
N LYS A 249 -12.62 11.74 10.15
CA LYS A 249 -11.54 10.80 10.45
C LYS A 249 -12.07 9.51 11.08
N VAL A 250 -11.36 8.40 10.92
CA VAL A 250 -11.71 7.12 11.57
C VAL A 250 -11.73 7.24 13.09
N ILE A 251 -12.32 6.26 13.75
CA ILE A 251 -12.27 6.12 15.21
C ILE A 251 -10.81 5.91 15.65
N PRO A 252 -10.34 6.52 16.75
CA PRO A 252 -8.98 6.32 17.24
C PRO A 252 -8.63 4.85 17.46
N VAL A 253 -7.35 4.51 17.30
CA VAL A 253 -6.87 3.13 17.29
C VAL A 253 -7.14 2.36 18.57
N ASP A 254 -7.21 3.01 19.72
CA ASP A 254 -7.53 2.41 21.03
C ASP A 254 -9.04 2.25 21.29
N GLU A 255 -9.89 2.84 20.45
CA GLU A 255 -11.35 2.76 20.55
C GLU A 255 -11.95 1.81 19.48
N ARG A 256 -11.14 1.21 18.65
CA ARG A 256 -11.53 0.25 17.61
C ARG A 256 -10.61 -0.97 17.60
N HIS A 257 -11.00 -1.99 16.85
CA HIS A 257 -10.09 -3.09 16.60
C HIS A 257 -8.90 -2.59 15.75
N PHE A 258 -7.70 -2.83 16.22
CA PHE A 258 -6.48 -2.27 15.63
C PHE A 258 -5.76 -3.19 14.67
N ASN A 259 -6.15 -4.45 14.56
CA ASN A 259 -5.57 -5.34 13.56
C ASN A 259 -6.06 -4.92 12.17
N HIS A 260 -5.20 -4.27 11.43
CA HIS A 260 -5.55 -3.67 10.17
C HIS A 260 -5.18 -4.48 8.94
N TRP A 261 -4.51 -5.59 9.07
CA TRP A 261 -4.35 -6.48 7.94
C TRP A 261 -5.69 -7.17 7.64
N ASN A 262 -6.37 -6.79 6.58
CA ASN A 262 -7.74 -7.16 6.22
C ASN A 262 -8.87 -6.63 7.13
N HIS A 263 -8.58 -5.66 8.00
CA HIS A 263 -9.61 -5.00 8.77
C HIS A 263 -9.56 -3.50 8.54
N GLY A 264 -10.47 -2.99 7.74
CA GLY A 264 -10.55 -1.55 7.48
C GLY A 264 -10.80 -0.77 8.77
N PRO A 265 -10.08 0.33 9.00
CA PRO A 265 -10.28 1.17 10.19
C PRO A 265 -11.65 1.85 10.21
N TRP A 266 -12.38 1.77 9.13
CA TRP A 266 -13.74 2.26 8.97
C TRP A 266 -14.80 1.34 9.59
N GLU A 267 -14.44 0.10 9.91
CA GLU A 267 -15.35 -0.88 10.52
C GLU A 267 -15.75 -0.43 11.92
N LEU A 268 -17.07 -0.34 12.18
CA LEU A 268 -17.62 0.16 13.44
C LEU A 268 -17.71 -0.92 14.52
N ASN A 269 -18.04 -2.15 14.13
CA ASN A 269 -18.26 -3.26 15.06
C ASN A 269 -17.33 -4.40 14.70
N THR A 270 -16.17 -4.46 15.33
CA THR A 270 -15.10 -5.41 15.01
C THR A 270 -14.44 -5.99 16.25
N GLY A 271 -13.48 -6.88 16.03
CA GLY A 271 -12.76 -7.55 17.10
C GLY A 271 -13.36 -8.90 17.47
N GLY A 272 -12.84 -9.50 18.49
CA GLY A 272 -13.17 -10.84 18.95
C GLY A 272 -13.45 -10.90 20.45
N ASN A 273 -13.07 -12.00 21.08
CA ASN A 273 -13.33 -12.29 22.50
C ASN A 273 -12.10 -12.12 23.41
N GLY A 274 -11.06 -11.46 22.93
CA GLY A 274 -9.81 -11.27 23.68
C GLY A 274 -8.88 -12.49 23.71
N GLN A 275 -9.16 -13.54 22.94
CA GLN A 275 -8.32 -14.75 22.88
C GLN A 275 -7.32 -14.74 21.71
N GLY A 276 -7.47 -13.82 20.75
CA GLY A 276 -6.55 -13.61 19.66
C GLY A 276 -5.50 -12.56 20.03
N LEU A 277 -4.23 -12.86 19.76
CA LEU A 277 -3.12 -11.94 19.93
C LEU A 277 -2.61 -11.48 18.58
N SER A 278 -2.70 -10.18 18.31
CA SER A 278 -2.14 -9.59 17.09
C SER A 278 -0.60 -9.53 17.14
N THR A 279 0.02 -9.58 15.97
CA THR A 279 1.45 -9.30 15.84
C THR A 279 1.73 -7.84 16.18
N GLY A 280 2.94 -7.52 16.65
CA GLY A 280 3.33 -6.12 16.86
C GLY A 280 3.68 -5.36 15.58
N THR A 281 3.63 -6.00 14.42
CA THR A 281 4.14 -5.45 13.15
C THR A 281 3.47 -4.14 12.76
N VAL A 282 2.17 -4.04 13.02
CA VAL A 282 1.36 -2.85 12.70
C VAL A 282 1.78 -1.59 13.48
N PHE A 283 2.41 -1.77 14.64
CA PHE A 283 3.03 -0.70 15.40
C PHE A 283 4.51 -0.58 15.04
N LEU A 284 5.24 -1.69 15.00
CA LEU A 284 6.69 -1.69 14.85
C LEU A 284 7.14 -1.16 13.48
N LEU A 285 6.41 -1.49 12.40
CA LEU A 285 6.77 -1.04 11.06
C LEU A 285 6.74 0.49 10.95
N PRO A 286 5.62 1.18 11.22
CA PRO A 286 5.61 2.63 11.16
C PRO A 286 6.51 3.29 12.22
N TYR A 287 6.63 2.73 13.42
CA TYR A 287 7.49 3.27 14.44
C TYR A 287 8.97 3.31 13.98
N TYR A 288 9.51 2.20 13.51
CA TYR A 288 10.89 2.16 13.01
C TYR A 288 11.08 2.93 11.70
N MET A 289 10.06 2.99 10.84
CA MET A 289 10.09 3.83 9.66
C MET A 289 10.16 5.31 10.02
N GLY A 290 9.38 5.74 11.02
CA GLY A 290 9.40 7.11 11.54
C GLY A 290 10.76 7.49 12.13
N LEU A 291 11.39 6.59 12.91
CA LEU A 291 12.75 6.78 13.44
C LEU A 291 13.79 6.85 12.31
N TYR A 292 13.72 5.91 11.36
CA TYR A 292 14.68 5.83 10.27
C TYR A 292 14.69 7.10 9.39
N HIS A 293 13.52 7.66 9.12
CA HIS A 293 13.39 8.89 8.33
C HIS A 293 13.50 10.18 9.18
N GLY A 294 13.68 10.07 10.48
CA GLY A 294 13.79 11.23 11.38
C GLY A 294 12.47 12.01 11.56
N PHE A 295 11.34 11.37 11.33
CA PHE A 295 10.02 11.99 11.57
C PHE A 295 9.65 11.99 13.04
N ILE A 296 10.13 11.00 13.79
CA ILE A 296 9.95 10.88 15.25
C ILE A 296 11.30 10.62 15.91
N GLU A 297 11.39 10.90 17.20
CA GLU A 297 12.53 10.63 18.08
C GLU A 297 12.18 9.49 19.06
N GLU A 298 13.21 8.85 19.66
CA GLU A 298 13.05 7.80 20.66
C GLU A 298 12.38 8.30 21.95
#